data_b2a5bb63033d54187cbe5c07fa4bd268
#
_entry.id   b2a5bb63033d54187cbe5c07fa4bd268
#
_cell.length_a   1.000
_cell.length_b   1.000
_cell.length_c   1.000
_cell.angle_alpha   90.00
_cell.angle_beta   90.00
_cell.angle_gamma   90.00
#
_symmetry.space_group_name_H-M   'P 1'
#
loop_
_entity.id
_entity.type
_entity.pdbx_description
1 polymer ?
#
loop_
_entity_poly.entity_id
_entity_poly.type
_entity_poly.pdbx_seq_one_letter_code
_entity_poly.pdbx_strand_id
1 'polypeptide(L)'
;MISQQYMIRASMIKKLAAGVYTYMPVGLRTIRKIEKIIREEMDRAGAIELLMPLVQPAELWQESGRWEKYGAELLRFKDRHDRDFVIQPTSEEVVTDIARQEIKSWRQLPVNFYHIQTKFRDERRPRFGVMRGREFTMKDAYSFDRDAEGAAVSYDKMYQAYQRIFTRLGLMFRAVRADTGAIGGSRSHEFQVIANAGEDVIAYCPDSDYAANIELAEARSLIDVRAAAAEEMVKRPTPGKEKCHDVAEFLGIPFEKSVKSVVLAADRTDEKGNPLPAKIVLILLRADHDLNEVKAGHLPELKDGFRFATDAEILENFGSKPGYLGPVGIKEDVAVYADLTVANMSDFCCGANEEGYHYTGVNFGRDLPEPKVADLRNVVEGDASPDGKGMLRLQRGIEVGHVFYLGTKYSEALNATYLDENGQPKVLEMGCYGIGVTRLAGAAIEQSHDERGIIWPDSIAPFEVVICPMNYSKSEAVREAADRLYEELKAQGVDVILDDRDMRPGVMFADWELIGVPHRVVIGDRGLKNGEVEYANRRNLAEKVMVKTEEAVEFVTKQIKR
;
A
#
# COMPACT_ATOMS: atom_id res chain seq x y z
N MET A 1 -10.50 -10.77 5.84
CA MET A 1 -10.84 -10.24 4.51
C MET A 1 -11.55 -11.30 3.68
N ILE A 2 -12.43 -10.87 2.80
CA ILE A 2 -13.22 -11.77 1.94
C ILE A 2 -12.36 -12.51 0.92
N SER A 3 -11.29 -11.89 0.42
CA SER A 3 -10.36 -12.52 -0.51
C SER A 3 -9.73 -13.79 0.04
N GLN A 4 -9.31 -13.77 1.30
CA GLN A 4 -8.78 -14.96 1.97
C GLN A 4 -9.82 -16.09 2.02
N GLN A 5 -11.04 -15.76 2.42
CA GLN A 5 -12.13 -16.75 2.53
C GLN A 5 -12.45 -17.35 1.16
N TYR A 6 -12.62 -16.53 0.14
CA TYR A 6 -13.00 -17.01 -1.19
C TYR A 6 -11.88 -17.77 -1.89
N MET A 7 -10.63 -17.32 -1.76
CA MET A 7 -9.50 -18.07 -2.34
C MET A 7 -9.35 -19.47 -1.72
N ILE A 8 -9.55 -19.58 -0.42
CA ILE A 8 -9.51 -20.89 0.27
C ILE A 8 -10.70 -21.76 -0.16
N ARG A 9 -11.92 -21.24 -0.12
CA ARG A 9 -13.15 -21.96 -0.50
C ARG A 9 -13.15 -22.40 -1.96
N ALA A 10 -12.65 -21.55 -2.86
CA ALA A 10 -12.52 -21.83 -4.29
C ALA A 10 -11.33 -22.74 -4.63
N SER A 11 -10.61 -23.26 -3.64
CA SER A 11 -9.41 -24.07 -3.81
C SER A 11 -8.32 -23.41 -4.66
N MET A 12 -8.18 -22.10 -4.56
CA MET A 12 -7.12 -21.34 -5.23
C MET A 12 -5.82 -21.36 -4.44
N ILE A 13 -5.91 -21.39 -3.12
CA ILE A 13 -4.78 -21.47 -2.19
C ILE A 13 -5.03 -22.48 -1.08
N LYS A 14 -3.94 -23.04 -0.55
CA LYS A 14 -3.94 -23.84 0.68
C LYS A 14 -2.89 -23.31 1.64
N LYS A 15 -3.27 -23.10 2.88
CA LYS A 15 -2.35 -22.67 3.92
C LYS A 15 -1.42 -23.83 4.30
N LEU A 16 -0.11 -23.59 4.19
CA LEU A 16 0.91 -24.52 4.68
C LEU A 16 1.39 -24.12 6.08
N ALA A 17 1.62 -22.84 6.28
CA ALA A 17 1.99 -22.25 7.56
C ALA A 17 1.48 -20.80 7.60
N ALA A 18 1.64 -20.11 8.74
CA ALA A 18 1.25 -18.71 8.85
C ALA A 18 1.96 -17.86 7.78
N GLY A 19 1.19 -17.24 6.90
CA GLY A 19 1.70 -16.40 5.81
C GLY A 19 2.41 -17.16 4.69
N VAL A 20 2.29 -18.49 4.64
CA VAL A 20 2.89 -19.36 3.61
C VAL A 20 1.79 -20.23 2.98
N TYR A 21 1.60 -20.08 1.68
CA TYR A 21 0.51 -20.73 0.95
C TYR A 21 1.01 -21.52 -0.26
N THR A 22 0.35 -22.65 -0.51
CA THR A 22 0.42 -23.32 -1.81
C THR A 22 -0.60 -22.67 -2.74
N TYR A 23 -0.18 -22.29 -3.94
CA TYR A 23 -1.09 -21.84 -4.99
C TYR A 23 -1.55 -23.06 -5.77
N MET A 24 -2.84 -23.38 -5.64
CA MET A 24 -3.45 -24.52 -6.29
C MET A 24 -3.68 -24.23 -7.79
N PRO A 25 -3.98 -25.23 -8.63
CA PRO A 25 -4.04 -25.03 -10.09
C PRO A 25 -4.89 -23.84 -10.55
N VAL A 26 -6.08 -23.66 -9.97
CA VAL A 26 -6.97 -22.54 -10.33
C VAL A 26 -6.36 -21.20 -9.95
N GLY A 27 -5.79 -21.09 -8.73
CA GLY A 27 -5.15 -19.88 -8.27
C GLY A 27 -3.89 -19.55 -9.05
N LEU A 28 -3.09 -20.55 -9.37
CA LEU A 28 -1.87 -20.37 -10.16
C LEU A 28 -2.16 -19.83 -11.57
N ARG A 29 -3.27 -20.24 -12.19
CA ARG A 29 -3.66 -19.73 -13.51
C ARG A 29 -3.84 -18.21 -13.48
N THR A 30 -4.52 -17.69 -12.48
CA THR A 30 -4.69 -16.24 -12.30
C THR A 30 -3.33 -15.55 -12.09
N ILE A 31 -2.48 -16.08 -11.23
CA ILE A 31 -1.14 -15.53 -10.99
C ILE A 31 -0.31 -15.48 -12.30
N ARG A 32 -0.33 -16.53 -13.09
CA ARG A 32 0.38 -16.57 -14.38
C ARG A 32 -0.14 -15.54 -15.39
N LYS A 33 -1.45 -15.29 -15.41
CA LYS A 33 -2.03 -14.23 -16.26
C LYS A 33 -1.61 -12.84 -15.80
N ILE A 34 -1.57 -12.60 -14.49
CA ILE A 34 -1.05 -11.35 -13.93
C ILE A 34 0.42 -11.15 -14.32
N GLU A 35 1.25 -12.15 -14.12
CA GLU A 35 2.67 -12.12 -14.50
C GLU A 35 2.86 -11.84 -15.99
N LYS A 36 2.06 -12.45 -16.85
CA LYS A 36 2.11 -12.24 -18.30
C LYS A 36 1.88 -10.79 -18.68
N ILE A 37 0.83 -10.18 -18.15
CA ILE A 37 0.52 -8.77 -18.40
C ILE A 37 1.64 -7.86 -17.92
N ILE A 38 2.19 -8.15 -16.73
CA ILE A 38 3.33 -7.40 -16.19
C ILE A 38 4.53 -7.49 -17.12
N ARG A 39 4.92 -8.70 -17.57
CA ARG A 39 6.05 -8.90 -18.50
C ARG A 39 5.85 -8.13 -19.80
N GLU A 40 4.68 -8.23 -20.40
CA GLU A 40 4.39 -7.53 -21.66
C GLU A 40 4.56 -6.02 -21.52
N GLU A 41 4.09 -5.43 -20.44
CA GLU A 41 4.21 -3.98 -20.23
C GLU A 41 5.61 -3.55 -19.77
N MET A 42 6.32 -4.36 -19.02
CA MET A 42 7.72 -4.10 -18.69
C MET A 42 8.61 -4.15 -19.92
N ASP A 43 8.43 -5.16 -20.78
CA ASP A 43 9.17 -5.29 -22.04
C ASP A 43 8.84 -4.11 -22.98
N ARG A 44 7.57 -3.72 -23.07
CA ARG A 44 7.13 -2.54 -23.84
C ARG A 44 7.79 -1.25 -23.37
N ALA A 45 8.00 -1.11 -22.06
CA ALA A 45 8.68 0.04 -21.48
C ALA A 45 10.21 0.01 -21.65
N GLY A 46 10.76 -1.04 -22.28
CA GLY A 46 12.19 -1.19 -22.54
C GLY A 46 12.99 -1.81 -21.37
N ALA A 47 12.32 -2.35 -20.35
CA ALA A 47 12.99 -3.06 -19.26
C ALA A 47 13.45 -4.45 -19.72
N ILE A 48 14.51 -4.96 -19.10
CA ILE A 48 15.17 -6.22 -19.47
C ILE A 48 14.97 -7.23 -18.33
N GLU A 49 14.36 -8.37 -18.63
CA GLU A 49 14.14 -9.41 -17.63
C GLU A 49 15.43 -10.17 -17.32
N LEU A 50 15.70 -10.36 -16.04
CA LEU A 50 16.71 -11.27 -15.51
C LEU A 50 16.12 -12.07 -14.36
N LEU A 51 16.86 -12.97 -13.75
CA LEU A 51 16.41 -13.72 -12.57
C LEU A 51 17.56 -13.76 -11.56
N MET A 52 17.40 -13.00 -10.49
CA MET A 52 18.36 -12.95 -9.40
C MET A 52 18.09 -14.07 -8.37
N PRO A 53 19.13 -14.53 -7.65
CA PRO A 53 18.96 -15.61 -6.68
C PRO A 53 18.00 -15.28 -5.54
N LEU A 54 17.34 -16.31 -5.00
CA LEU A 54 16.53 -16.22 -3.80
C LEU A 54 17.37 -15.98 -2.54
N VAL A 55 18.55 -16.60 -2.49
CA VAL A 55 19.48 -16.52 -1.36
C VAL A 55 20.55 -15.48 -1.66
N GLN A 56 20.78 -14.59 -0.71
CA GLN A 56 21.73 -13.48 -0.86
C GLN A 56 22.79 -13.51 0.24
N PRO A 57 24.06 -13.20 -0.08
CA PRO A 57 25.12 -13.14 0.93
C PRO A 57 25.00 -11.91 1.82
N ALA A 58 25.36 -12.05 3.08
CA ALA A 58 25.30 -10.97 4.07
C ALA A 58 26.20 -9.78 3.69
N GLU A 59 27.32 -10.03 2.99
CA GLU A 59 28.31 -9.00 2.65
C GLU A 59 27.69 -7.84 1.86
N LEU A 60 26.79 -8.11 0.92
CA LEU A 60 26.11 -7.06 0.16
C LEU A 60 25.21 -6.20 1.06
N TRP A 61 24.54 -6.81 2.01
CA TRP A 61 23.71 -6.12 2.98
C TRP A 61 24.54 -5.29 3.97
N GLN A 62 25.71 -5.78 4.32
CA GLN A 62 26.68 -5.03 5.14
C GLN A 62 27.23 -3.82 4.38
N GLU A 63 27.58 -3.97 3.10
CA GLU A 63 28.01 -2.85 2.25
C GLU A 63 26.96 -1.76 2.14
N SER A 64 25.70 -2.11 1.95
CA SER A 64 24.60 -1.13 1.85
C SER A 64 24.25 -0.48 3.19
N GLY A 65 24.72 -1.04 4.29
CA GLY A 65 24.36 -0.61 5.64
C GLY A 65 22.99 -1.09 6.10
N ARG A 66 22.28 -1.91 5.34
CA ARG A 66 20.94 -2.40 5.70
C ARG A 66 20.95 -3.68 6.56
N TRP A 67 22.10 -4.36 6.70
CA TRP A 67 22.19 -5.54 7.55
C TRP A 67 21.68 -5.28 8.97
N GLU A 68 22.07 -4.16 9.56
CA GLU A 68 21.64 -3.75 10.90
C GLU A 68 20.29 -2.99 10.88
N LYS A 69 20.02 -2.22 9.82
CA LYS A 69 18.88 -1.29 9.78
C LYS A 69 17.57 -1.92 9.33
N TYR A 70 17.62 -3.03 8.57
CA TYR A 70 16.41 -3.62 8.01
C TYR A 70 15.48 -4.23 9.08
N GLY A 71 16.05 -4.68 10.18
CA GLY A 71 15.29 -5.21 11.30
C GLY A 71 14.97 -6.71 11.18
N ALA A 72 14.00 -7.14 12.01
CA ALA A 72 13.68 -8.55 12.22
C ALA A 72 12.93 -9.21 11.04
N GLU A 73 12.40 -8.43 10.11
CA GLU A 73 11.74 -8.98 8.91
C GLU A 73 12.71 -9.59 7.92
N LEU A 74 14.00 -9.28 8.03
CA LEU A 74 15.05 -9.89 7.25
C LEU A 74 15.37 -11.28 7.80
N LEU A 75 15.00 -12.33 7.07
CA LEU A 75 15.26 -13.70 7.49
C LEU A 75 16.73 -14.06 7.23
N ARG A 76 17.50 -14.13 8.32
CA ARG A 76 18.92 -14.44 8.33
C ARG A 76 19.14 -15.89 8.68
N PHE A 77 20.12 -16.53 8.05
CA PHE A 77 20.52 -17.89 8.35
C PHE A 77 22.00 -18.10 8.04
N LYS A 78 22.55 -19.20 8.53
CA LYS A 78 23.93 -19.64 8.24
C LYS A 78 23.91 -20.86 7.34
N ASP A 79 24.86 -20.92 6.40
CA ASP A 79 25.10 -22.14 5.64
C ASP A 79 25.95 -23.13 6.48
N ARG A 80 26.23 -24.30 5.91
CA ARG A 80 27.03 -25.34 6.61
C ARG A 80 28.47 -24.93 6.91
N HIS A 81 28.94 -23.83 6.33
CA HIS A 81 30.26 -23.27 6.56
C HIS A 81 30.24 -22.04 7.48
N ASP A 82 29.13 -21.85 8.21
CA ASP A 82 28.94 -20.75 9.15
C ASP A 82 28.93 -19.35 8.51
N ARG A 83 28.64 -19.26 7.21
CA ARG A 83 28.53 -18.00 6.48
C ARG A 83 27.12 -17.47 6.57
N ASP A 84 26.98 -16.16 6.82
CA ASP A 84 25.69 -15.50 6.92
C ASP A 84 25.06 -15.22 5.55
N PHE A 85 23.79 -15.57 5.42
CA PHE A 85 22.96 -15.35 4.25
C PHE A 85 21.58 -14.82 4.68
N VAL A 86 20.84 -14.32 3.70
CA VAL A 86 19.43 -13.96 3.86
C VAL A 86 18.58 -14.58 2.74
N ILE A 87 17.30 -14.80 3.02
CA ILE A 87 16.31 -15.00 1.97
C ILE A 87 15.86 -13.61 1.52
N GLN A 88 15.88 -13.35 0.23
CA GLN A 88 15.61 -12.02 -0.32
C GLN A 88 14.26 -11.44 0.12
N PRO A 89 14.24 -10.29 0.83
CA PRO A 89 13.02 -9.50 0.97
C PRO A 89 12.85 -8.50 -0.17
N THR A 90 13.94 -8.17 -0.83
CA THR A 90 14.10 -7.21 -1.92
C THR A 90 15.49 -7.39 -2.56
N SER A 91 15.82 -6.71 -3.64
CA SER A 91 17.03 -7.00 -4.43
C SER A 91 17.88 -5.78 -4.79
N GLU A 92 17.76 -4.66 -4.06
CA GLU A 92 18.57 -3.44 -4.32
C GLU A 92 20.07 -3.73 -4.30
N GLU A 93 20.53 -4.49 -3.31
CA GLU A 93 21.95 -4.85 -3.16
C GLU A 93 22.44 -5.70 -4.32
N VAL A 94 21.71 -6.76 -4.66
CA VAL A 94 22.12 -7.70 -5.72
C VAL A 94 22.12 -7.03 -7.09
N VAL A 95 21.09 -6.25 -7.41
CA VAL A 95 21.03 -5.57 -8.71
C VAL A 95 22.11 -4.49 -8.83
N THR A 96 22.43 -3.81 -7.73
CA THR A 96 23.52 -2.82 -7.72
C THR A 96 24.89 -3.51 -7.90
N ASP A 97 25.08 -4.68 -7.32
CA ASP A 97 26.27 -5.51 -7.54
C ASP A 97 26.40 -5.91 -9.01
N ILE A 98 25.33 -6.33 -9.65
CA ILE A 98 25.30 -6.61 -11.11
C ILE A 98 25.67 -5.35 -11.90
N ALA A 99 25.06 -4.22 -11.57
CA ALA A 99 25.30 -2.96 -12.26
C ALA A 99 26.78 -2.52 -12.16
N ARG A 100 27.40 -2.60 -10.97
CA ARG A 100 28.81 -2.24 -10.79
C ARG A 100 29.75 -3.15 -11.58
N GLN A 101 29.37 -4.38 -11.86
CA GLN A 101 30.16 -5.31 -12.66
C GLN A 101 29.96 -5.10 -14.17
N GLU A 102 28.75 -4.83 -14.60
CA GLU A 102 28.35 -4.84 -16.02
C GLU A 102 28.29 -3.45 -16.67
N ILE A 103 27.96 -2.41 -15.91
CA ILE A 103 27.82 -1.04 -16.45
C ILE A 103 29.14 -0.29 -16.24
N LYS A 104 29.85 -0.04 -17.33
CA LYS A 104 31.18 0.60 -17.32
C LYS A 104 31.21 1.94 -18.04
N SER A 105 30.28 2.17 -18.98
CA SER A 105 30.27 3.33 -19.85
C SER A 105 28.91 3.98 -19.90
N TRP A 106 28.89 5.30 -19.99
CA TRP A 106 27.67 6.10 -20.23
C TRP A 106 26.84 5.62 -21.44
N ARG A 107 27.49 4.97 -22.41
CA ARG A 107 26.83 4.43 -23.62
C ARG A 107 25.86 3.28 -23.32
N GLN A 108 26.02 2.61 -22.16
CA GLN A 108 25.14 1.53 -21.73
C GLN A 108 23.87 2.04 -21.03
N LEU A 109 23.78 3.32 -20.75
CA LEU A 109 22.70 3.95 -20.00
C LEU A 109 21.69 4.68 -20.92
N PRO A 110 20.41 4.77 -20.55
CA PRO A 110 19.80 4.16 -19.36
C PRO A 110 19.56 2.66 -19.49
N VAL A 111 19.45 1.94 -18.40
CA VAL A 111 19.05 0.54 -18.38
C VAL A 111 18.11 0.27 -17.20
N ASN A 112 17.15 -0.64 -17.41
CA ASN A 112 16.21 -1.06 -16.39
C ASN A 112 16.16 -2.60 -16.38
N PHE A 113 16.49 -3.21 -15.25
CA PHE A 113 16.42 -4.65 -15.04
C PHE A 113 15.25 -4.99 -14.17
N TYR A 114 14.51 -6.04 -14.51
CA TYR A 114 13.43 -6.53 -13.66
C TYR A 114 13.43 -8.05 -13.57
N HIS A 115 12.87 -8.56 -12.49
CA HIS A 115 12.51 -9.96 -12.38
C HIS A 115 11.17 -10.14 -11.67
N ILE A 116 10.59 -11.32 -11.84
CA ILE A 116 9.44 -11.79 -11.09
C ILE A 116 9.94 -12.97 -10.27
N GLN A 117 10.02 -12.82 -8.97
CA GLN A 117 10.65 -13.78 -8.08
C GLN A 117 9.93 -13.83 -6.73
N THR A 118 10.08 -14.96 -6.07
CA THR A 118 9.66 -15.16 -4.68
C THR A 118 10.45 -14.26 -3.74
N LYS A 119 9.74 -13.61 -2.82
CA LYS A 119 10.29 -12.84 -1.71
C LYS A 119 9.89 -13.48 -0.39
N PHE A 120 10.69 -13.27 0.63
CA PHE A 120 10.35 -13.64 1.98
C PHE A 120 10.61 -12.48 2.92
N ARG A 121 9.57 -12.11 3.69
CA ARG A 121 9.67 -11.13 4.78
C ARG A 121 9.11 -11.79 6.04
N ASP A 122 9.91 -11.85 7.08
CA ASP A 122 9.51 -12.50 8.34
C ASP A 122 8.55 -11.60 9.13
N GLU A 123 7.41 -11.34 8.52
CA GLU A 123 6.33 -10.54 9.06
C GLU A 123 5.86 -11.10 10.41
N ARG A 124 5.84 -10.25 11.43
CA ARG A 124 5.47 -10.67 12.78
C ARG A 124 4.02 -11.17 12.89
N ARG A 125 3.13 -10.55 12.12
CA ARG A 125 1.68 -10.86 12.14
C ARG A 125 1.15 -11.00 10.72
N PRO A 126 1.50 -12.10 10.02
CA PRO A 126 0.92 -12.35 8.71
C PRO A 126 -0.58 -12.54 8.84
N ARG A 127 -1.34 -11.96 7.91
CA ARG A 127 -2.80 -11.95 7.94
C ARG A 127 -3.40 -11.72 6.56
N PHE A 128 -4.70 -11.97 6.44
CA PHE A 128 -5.47 -11.70 5.21
C PHE A 128 -5.00 -12.49 3.99
N GLY A 129 -4.60 -13.76 4.20
CA GLY A 129 -4.21 -14.63 3.10
C GLY A 129 -3.02 -14.10 2.32
N VAL A 130 -3.20 -13.91 1.01
CA VAL A 130 -2.14 -13.42 0.10
C VAL A 130 -1.88 -11.91 0.22
N MET A 131 -2.69 -11.19 0.99
CA MET A 131 -2.54 -9.74 1.12
C MET A 131 -1.31 -9.35 1.97
N ARG A 132 -1.04 -10.10 3.03
CA ARG A 132 0.07 -9.85 3.94
C ARG A 132 0.69 -11.16 4.42
N GLY A 133 1.27 -11.88 3.46
CA GLY A 133 1.99 -13.12 3.70
C GLY A 133 3.46 -12.90 4.03
N ARG A 134 4.15 -13.98 4.38
CA ARG A 134 5.61 -13.98 4.57
C ARG A 134 6.36 -14.36 3.30
N GLU A 135 5.87 -15.34 2.56
CA GLU A 135 6.37 -15.74 1.25
C GLU A 135 5.36 -15.30 0.17
N PHE A 136 5.84 -14.56 -0.82
CA PHE A 136 4.99 -14.00 -1.87
C PHE A 136 5.81 -13.76 -3.14
N THR A 137 5.13 -13.57 -4.26
CA THR A 137 5.75 -13.23 -5.54
C THR A 137 5.66 -11.73 -5.79
N MET A 138 6.78 -11.13 -6.15
CA MET A 138 6.89 -9.72 -6.49
C MET A 138 7.59 -9.55 -7.83
N LYS A 139 7.11 -8.61 -8.64
CA LYS A 139 7.90 -8.02 -9.72
C LYS A 139 8.65 -6.83 -9.12
N ASP A 140 9.93 -6.84 -9.17
CA ASP A 140 10.77 -5.71 -8.82
C ASP A 140 11.70 -5.36 -9.98
N ALA A 141 11.75 -4.07 -10.28
CA ALA A 141 12.55 -3.48 -11.33
C ALA A 141 13.46 -2.40 -10.76
N TYR A 142 14.58 -2.19 -11.41
CA TYR A 142 15.62 -1.25 -10.99
C TYR A 142 16.19 -0.53 -12.20
N SER A 143 16.09 0.80 -12.19
CA SER A 143 16.65 1.61 -13.26
C SER A 143 17.99 2.21 -12.86
N PHE A 144 18.86 2.36 -13.84
CA PHE A 144 20.17 2.97 -13.72
C PHE A 144 20.31 4.04 -14.79
N ASP A 145 20.64 5.27 -14.35
CA ASP A 145 20.74 6.45 -15.19
C ASP A 145 22.01 7.23 -14.91
N ARG A 146 22.35 8.12 -15.80
CA ARG A 146 23.54 8.96 -15.72
C ARG A 146 23.46 10.03 -14.63
N ASP A 147 22.26 10.57 -14.43
CA ASP A 147 21.99 11.72 -13.58
C ASP A 147 20.54 11.73 -13.09
N ALA A 148 20.21 12.68 -12.24
CA ALA A 148 18.88 12.83 -11.69
C ALA A 148 17.81 13.13 -12.77
N GLU A 149 18.17 13.86 -13.82
CA GLU A 149 17.28 14.16 -14.95
C GLU A 149 16.91 12.86 -15.71
N GLY A 150 17.91 12.03 -16.02
CA GLY A 150 17.69 10.72 -16.62
C GLY A 150 16.86 9.80 -15.73
N ALA A 151 17.15 9.78 -14.44
CA ALA A 151 16.38 9.00 -13.46
C ALA A 151 14.91 9.44 -13.39
N ALA A 152 14.63 10.73 -13.52
CA ALA A 152 13.26 11.24 -13.58
C ALA A 152 12.51 10.72 -14.83
N VAL A 153 13.18 10.63 -15.96
CA VAL A 153 12.61 10.05 -17.20
C VAL A 153 12.29 8.58 -17.00
N SER A 154 13.21 7.80 -16.41
CA SER A 154 13.00 6.39 -16.09
C SER A 154 11.84 6.18 -15.10
N TYR A 155 11.75 7.03 -14.09
CA TYR A 155 10.64 7.05 -13.13
C TYR A 155 9.29 7.23 -13.84
N ASP A 156 9.19 8.23 -14.71
CA ASP A 156 7.95 8.51 -15.45
C ASP A 156 7.57 7.37 -16.39
N LYS A 157 8.54 6.73 -17.05
CA LYS A 157 8.28 5.53 -17.86
C LYS A 157 7.69 4.38 -17.05
N MET A 158 8.20 4.14 -15.85
CA MET A 158 7.66 3.11 -14.95
C MET A 158 6.28 3.50 -14.42
N TYR A 159 6.09 4.75 -14.06
CA TYR A 159 4.79 5.27 -13.66
C TYR A 159 3.72 5.02 -14.75
N GLN A 160 4.03 5.32 -15.99
CA GLN A 160 3.14 5.08 -17.12
C GLN A 160 2.92 3.59 -17.38
N ALA A 161 3.96 2.77 -17.27
CA ALA A 161 3.85 1.32 -17.40
C ALA A 161 2.91 0.73 -16.34
N TYR A 162 3.00 1.20 -15.08
CA TYR A 162 2.12 0.76 -14.00
C TYR A 162 0.66 1.13 -14.26
N GLN A 163 0.40 2.32 -14.77
CA GLN A 163 -0.95 2.70 -15.17
C GLN A 163 -1.53 1.74 -16.21
N ARG A 164 -0.73 1.37 -17.23
CA ARG A 164 -1.16 0.40 -18.25
C ARG A 164 -1.38 -0.99 -17.65
N ILE A 165 -0.48 -1.45 -16.78
CA ILE A 165 -0.59 -2.76 -16.12
C ILE A 165 -1.92 -2.85 -15.36
N PHE A 166 -2.18 -1.92 -14.45
CA PHE A 166 -3.37 -2.00 -13.60
C PHE A 166 -4.67 -1.77 -14.38
N THR A 167 -4.63 -0.95 -15.42
CA THR A 167 -5.76 -0.81 -16.35
C THR A 167 -6.05 -2.10 -17.09
N ARG A 168 -5.02 -2.76 -17.64
CA ARG A 168 -5.16 -4.06 -18.33
C ARG A 168 -5.63 -5.18 -17.39
N LEU A 169 -5.26 -5.12 -16.10
CA LEU A 169 -5.75 -6.04 -15.08
C LEU A 169 -7.24 -5.82 -14.76
N GLY A 170 -7.85 -4.74 -15.26
CA GLY A 170 -9.25 -4.42 -15.02
C GLY A 170 -9.53 -3.83 -13.65
N LEU A 171 -8.55 -3.20 -13.02
CA LEU A 171 -8.65 -2.67 -11.67
C LEU A 171 -8.94 -1.17 -11.66
N MET A 172 -9.74 -0.74 -10.69
CA MET A 172 -9.87 0.67 -10.33
C MET A 172 -8.77 1.02 -9.32
N PHE A 173 -7.93 1.97 -9.66
CA PHE A 173 -6.77 2.32 -8.85
C PHE A 173 -6.50 3.83 -8.83
N ARG A 174 -5.71 4.26 -7.86
CA ARG A 174 -5.15 5.61 -7.79
C ARG A 174 -3.65 5.53 -7.57
N ALA A 175 -2.91 6.40 -8.27
CA ALA A 175 -1.53 6.68 -7.94
C ALA A 175 -1.50 7.81 -6.91
N VAL A 176 -0.87 7.59 -5.78
CA VAL A 176 -0.82 8.53 -4.67
C VAL A 176 0.61 8.80 -4.23
N ARG A 177 0.89 10.01 -3.77
CA ARG A 177 2.17 10.32 -3.14
C ARG A 177 2.34 9.51 -1.87
N ALA A 178 3.54 9.00 -1.65
CA ALA A 178 3.84 8.13 -0.53
C ALA A 178 5.18 8.45 0.12
N ASP A 179 5.33 8.05 1.36
CA ASP A 179 6.61 8.10 2.06
C ASP A 179 7.56 7.03 1.52
N THR A 180 8.87 7.30 1.54
CA THR A 180 9.86 6.36 1.02
C THR A 180 10.24 5.26 2.00
N GLY A 181 9.93 5.42 3.28
CA GLY A 181 10.16 4.43 4.32
C GLY A 181 11.61 3.97 4.45
N ALA A 182 11.81 2.70 4.80
CA ALA A 182 13.13 2.09 4.98
C ALA A 182 13.94 1.94 3.69
N ILE A 183 13.30 2.01 2.53
CA ILE A 183 13.98 1.98 1.23
C ILE A 183 14.76 3.29 1.04
N GLY A 184 14.19 4.41 1.49
CA GLY A 184 14.79 5.73 1.34
C GLY A 184 14.58 6.32 -0.05
N GLY A 185 15.31 7.37 -0.37
CA GLY A 185 15.11 8.15 -1.58
C GLY A 185 14.32 9.44 -1.32
N SER A 186 14.00 10.17 -2.38
CA SER A 186 13.41 11.51 -2.27
C SER A 186 12.02 11.67 -2.89
N ARG A 187 11.55 10.69 -3.65
CA ARG A 187 10.24 10.71 -4.32
C ARG A 187 9.68 9.30 -4.42
N SER A 188 8.40 9.14 -4.12
CA SER A 188 7.71 7.88 -4.36
C SER A 188 6.22 8.08 -4.63
N HIS A 189 5.64 7.13 -5.35
CA HIS A 189 4.19 6.99 -5.55
C HIS A 189 3.78 5.54 -5.31
N GLU A 190 2.69 5.37 -4.59
CA GLU A 190 1.98 4.10 -4.46
C GLU A 190 0.85 4.00 -5.45
N PHE A 191 0.62 2.81 -5.96
CA PHE A 191 -0.58 2.48 -6.72
C PHE A 191 -1.50 1.69 -5.82
N GLN A 192 -2.66 2.26 -5.55
CA GLN A 192 -3.65 1.76 -4.59
C GLN A 192 -4.87 1.26 -5.34
N VAL A 193 -5.21 -0.01 -5.17
CA VAL A 193 -6.49 -0.56 -5.62
C VAL A 193 -7.58 -0.14 -4.63
N ILE A 194 -8.65 0.44 -5.16
CA ILE A 194 -9.73 0.94 -4.32
C ILE A 194 -10.57 -0.21 -3.80
N ALA A 195 -10.62 -0.35 -2.49
CA ALA A 195 -11.39 -1.39 -1.81
C ALA A 195 -11.76 -0.95 -0.39
N ASN A 196 -13.01 -1.16 0.01
CA ASN A 196 -13.50 -0.76 1.34
C ASN A 196 -12.78 -1.48 2.50
N ALA A 197 -12.29 -2.69 2.25
CA ALA A 197 -11.51 -3.47 3.21
C ALA A 197 -10.01 -3.15 3.20
N GLY A 198 -9.56 -2.17 2.41
CA GLY A 198 -8.16 -1.77 2.35
C GLY A 198 -7.63 -1.27 3.68
N GLU A 199 -6.36 -1.57 3.96
CA GLU A 199 -5.69 -1.13 5.19
C GLU A 199 -5.27 0.35 5.12
N ASP A 200 -4.91 0.83 3.93
CA ASP A 200 -4.45 2.19 3.72
C ASP A 200 -5.61 3.16 3.56
N VAL A 201 -5.41 4.39 4.01
CA VAL A 201 -6.33 5.50 3.79
C VAL A 201 -5.69 6.49 2.82
N ILE A 202 -6.43 6.84 1.78
CA ILE A 202 -6.01 7.76 0.73
C ILE A 202 -6.84 9.03 0.85
N ALA A 203 -6.18 10.19 0.87
CA ALA A 203 -6.81 11.48 0.73
C ALA A 203 -6.72 11.95 -0.72
N TYR A 204 -7.83 12.33 -1.33
CA TYR A 204 -7.87 12.80 -2.70
C TYR A 204 -8.85 13.96 -2.85
N CYS A 205 -8.62 14.79 -3.87
CA CYS A 205 -9.52 15.86 -4.25
C CYS A 205 -10.30 15.45 -5.51
N PRO A 206 -11.66 15.37 -5.47
CA PRO A 206 -12.45 15.01 -6.66
C PRO A 206 -12.31 16.01 -7.82
N ASP A 207 -11.97 17.26 -7.51
CA ASP A 207 -11.93 18.36 -8.47
C ASP A 207 -10.53 18.62 -9.04
N SER A 208 -9.55 17.79 -8.68
CA SER A 208 -8.15 17.88 -9.15
C SER A 208 -7.46 16.52 -9.16
N ASP A 209 -6.20 16.50 -9.56
CA ASP A 209 -5.36 15.30 -9.56
C ASP A 209 -4.66 15.05 -8.21
N TYR A 210 -4.95 15.87 -7.19
CA TYR A 210 -4.33 15.68 -5.88
C TYR A 210 -4.78 14.36 -5.25
N ALA A 211 -3.82 13.51 -4.92
CA ALA A 211 -4.02 12.30 -4.15
C ALA A 211 -2.74 11.96 -3.38
N ALA A 212 -2.88 11.59 -2.12
CA ALA A 212 -1.77 11.20 -1.26
C ALA A 212 -2.22 10.13 -0.25
N ASN A 213 -1.29 9.26 0.16
CA ASN A 213 -1.50 8.45 1.35
C ASN A 213 -1.71 9.39 2.54
N ILE A 214 -2.61 9.05 3.46
CA ILE A 214 -2.92 9.90 4.61
C ILE A 214 -1.66 10.29 5.40
N GLU A 215 -0.65 9.42 5.41
CA GLU A 215 0.64 9.68 6.06
C GLU A 215 1.35 10.94 5.53
N LEU A 216 1.15 11.27 4.25
CA LEU A 216 1.76 12.41 3.59
C LEU A 216 0.78 13.50 3.17
N ALA A 217 -0.52 13.24 3.25
CA ALA A 217 -1.51 14.23 2.84
C ALA A 217 -1.36 15.52 3.64
N GLU A 218 -1.12 16.62 2.94
CA GLU A 218 -0.86 17.92 3.54
C GLU A 218 -2.15 18.52 4.09
N ALA A 219 -2.11 18.94 5.36
CA ALA A 219 -3.20 19.67 6.00
C ALA A 219 -2.95 21.17 5.88
N ARG A 220 -4.04 21.94 5.79
CA ARG A 220 -4.01 23.38 5.90
C ARG A 220 -4.55 23.81 7.26
N SER A 221 -4.15 25.01 7.70
CA SER A 221 -4.78 25.62 8.87
C SER A 221 -6.27 25.86 8.61
N LEU A 222 -7.10 25.53 9.58
CA LEU A 222 -8.53 25.84 9.55
C LEU A 222 -8.83 27.27 9.96
N ILE A 223 -7.82 27.98 10.42
CA ILE A 223 -7.88 29.40 10.85
C ILE A 223 -6.80 30.16 10.07
N ASP A 224 -7.23 31.06 9.22
CA ASP A 224 -6.28 31.80 8.37
C ASP A 224 -5.47 32.82 9.16
N VAL A 225 -6.10 33.53 10.08
CA VAL A 225 -5.49 34.58 10.88
C VAL A 225 -5.85 34.41 12.35
N ARG A 226 -4.85 34.45 13.22
CA ARG A 226 -5.07 34.41 14.67
C ARG A 226 -5.85 35.64 15.12
N ALA A 227 -6.99 35.42 15.77
CA ALA A 227 -7.74 36.50 16.39
C ALA A 227 -6.98 37.08 17.60
N ALA A 228 -7.22 38.35 17.90
CA ALA A 228 -6.69 38.97 19.12
C ALA A 228 -7.22 38.26 20.37
N ALA A 229 -6.38 38.19 21.41
CA ALA A 229 -6.77 37.66 22.70
C ALA A 229 -7.95 38.47 23.28
N ALA A 230 -9.02 37.78 23.61
CA ALA A 230 -10.24 38.37 24.19
C ALA A 230 -10.50 37.93 25.63
N GLU A 231 -9.89 36.84 26.06
CA GLU A 231 -10.08 36.25 27.40
C GLU A 231 -8.80 36.30 28.21
N GLU A 232 -8.93 36.41 29.53
CA GLU A 232 -7.85 36.23 30.47
C GLU A 232 -7.55 34.73 30.65
N MET A 233 -6.28 34.38 30.83
CA MET A 233 -5.89 33.01 31.21
C MET A 233 -6.36 32.71 32.62
N VAL A 234 -7.18 31.69 32.79
CA VAL A 234 -7.73 31.28 34.09
C VAL A 234 -7.50 29.79 34.30
N LYS A 235 -6.96 29.47 35.51
CA LYS A 235 -6.84 28.09 35.95
C LYS A 235 -8.17 27.60 36.49
N ARG A 236 -8.72 26.56 35.87
CA ARG A 236 -10.03 26.02 36.20
C ARG A 236 -9.93 24.63 36.82
N PRO A 237 -10.66 24.33 37.92
CA PRO A 237 -10.72 22.97 38.43
C PRO A 237 -11.54 22.07 37.51
N THR A 238 -10.95 20.92 37.15
CA THR A 238 -11.54 19.90 36.31
C THR A 238 -11.28 18.50 36.88
N PRO A 239 -11.80 18.20 38.07
CA PRO A 239 -11.47 17.00 38.81
C PRO A 239 -11.94 15.75 38.05
N GLY A 240 -11.02 14.80 37.82
CA GLY A 240 -11.32 13.55 37.12
C GLY A 240 -11.59 13.68 35.62
N LYS A 241 -11.36 14.85 35.04
CA LYS A 241 -11.57 15.09 33.59
C LYS A 241 -10.23 15.07 32.86
N GLU A 242 -9.93 13.99 32.16
CA GLU A 242 -8.66 13.77 31.46
C GLU A 242 -8.80 13.89 29.93
N LYS A 243 -9.97 13.53 29.40
CA LYS A 243 -10.24 13.59 27.96
C LYS A 243 -10.70 14.99 27.55
N CYS A 244 -10.17 15.50 26.45
CA CYS A 244 -10.50 16.84 25.97
C CYS A 244 -12.01 17.08 25.80
N HIS A 245 -12.75 16.08 25.33
CA HIS A 245 -14.21 16.16 25.18
C HIS A 245 -14.89 16.36 26.54
N ASP A 246 -14.51 15.58 27.54
CA ASP A 246 -15.09 15.65 28.89
C ASP A 246 -14.76 16.98 29.57
N VAL A 247 -13.54 17.50 29.34
CA VAL A 247 -13.11 18.82 29.83
C VAL A 247 -13.93 19.93 29.19
N ALA A 248 -14.09 19.91 27.89
CA ALA A 248 -14.85 20.91 27.15
C ALA A 248 -16.32 20.94 27.58
N GLU A 249 -16.94 19.77 27.73
CA GLU A 249 -18.31 19.63 28.20
C GLU A 249 -18.46 20.16 29.65
N PHE A 250 -17.56 19.75 30.53
CA PHE A 250 -17.56 20.20 31.95
C PHE A 250 -17.42 21.71 32.08
N LEU A 251 -16.55 22.33 31.28
CA LEU A 251 -16.29 23.77 31.32
C LEU A 251 -17.29 24.57 30.47
N GLY A 252 -18.17 23.91 29.69
CA GLY A 252 -19.14 24.57 28.83
C GLY A 252 -18.50 25.35 27.68
N ILE A 253 -17.39 24.89 27.15
CA ILE A 253 -16.67 25.51 26.02
C ILE A 253 -16.80 24.68 24.75
N PRO A 254 -16.68 25.27 23.54
CA PRO A 254 -16.61 24.52 22.31
C PRO A 254 -15.42 23.56 22.31
N PHE A 255 -15.63 22.34 21.80
CA PHE A 255 -14.59 21.31 21.72
C PHE A 255 -13.38 21.76 20.89
N GLU A 256 -13.64 22.53 19.82
CA GLU A 256 -12.64 23.10 18.94
C GLU A 256 -11.74 24.17 19.58
N LYS A 257 -12.11 24.63 20.79
CA LYS A 257 -11.26 25.52 21.60
C LYS A 257 -10.22 24.76 22.43
N SER A 258 -10.30 23.45 22.48
CA SER A 258 -9.38 22.62 23.27
C SER A 258 -8.15 22.22 22.44
N VAL A 259 -7.00 22.29 23.10
CA VAL A 259 -5.70 21.84 22.57
C VAL A 259 -5.22 20.67 23.39
N LYS A 260 -4.92 19.56 22.74
CA LYS A 260 -4.33 18.38 23.36
C LYS A 260 -2.83 18.36 23.21
N SER A 261 -2.15 17.81 24.20
CA SER A 261 -0.71 17.66 24.28
C SER A 261 -0.30 16.21 24.04
N VAL A 262 0.57 15.99 23.07
CA VAL A 262 1.21 14.69 22.80
C VAL A 262 2.69 14.83 23.09
N VAL A 263 3.24 13.96 23.93
CA VAL A 263 4.64 14.04 24.35
C VAL A 263 5.43 12.92 23.68
N LEU A 264 6.41 13.29 22.87
CA LEU A 264 7.31 12.38 22.17
C LEU A 264 8.71 12.49 22.76
N ALA A 265 9.46 11.38 22.68
CA ALA A 265 10.81 11.28 23.20
C ALA A 265 11.75 10.68 22.14
N ALA A 266 12.89 11.32 21.94
CA ALA A 266 13.98 10.81 21.12
C ALA A 266 15.14 10.39 22.02
N ASP A 267 15.49 9.11 21.99
CA ASP A 267 16.60 8.55 22.75
C ASP A 267 17.93 9.12 22.27
N ARG A 268 18.82 9.42 23.22
CA ARG A 268 20.15 9.98 22.95
C ARG A 268 21.23 9.17 23.64
N THR A 269 22.40 9.18 23.07
CA THR A 269 23.61 8.61 23.65
C THR A 269 24.75 9.61 23.59
N ASP A 270 25.72 9.49 24.52
CA ASP A 270 26.98 10.24 24.46
C ASP A 270 27.92 9.64 23.38
N GLU A 271 29.08 10.27 23.20
CA GLU A 271 30.10 9.80 22.24
C GLU A 271 30.63 8.39 22.51
N LYS A 272 30.41 7.87 23.73
CA LYS A 272 30.82 6.52 24.17
C LYS A 272 29.69 5.51 24.07
N GLY A 273 28.49 5.93 23.62
CA GLY A 273 27.31 5.08 23.50
C GLY A 273 26.51 4.91 24.80
N ASN A 274 26.81 5.68 25.86
CA ASN A 274 26.04 5.63 27.10
C ASN A 274 24.71 6.38 26.95
N PRO A 275 23.61 5.87 27.54
CA PRO A 275 22.32 6.55 27.47
C PRO A 275 22.34 7.93 28.14
N LEU A 276 21.79 8.91 27.44
CA LEU A 276 21.49 10.25 27.97
C LEU A 276 19.99 10.39 28.15
N PRO A 277 19.52 11.37 28.97
CA PRO A 277 18.11 11.70 29.02
C PRO A 277 17.55 11.97 27.62
N ALA A 278 16.39 11.40 27.31
CA ALA A 278 15.76 11.58 26.00
C ALA A 278 15.43 13.06 25.74
N LYS A 279 15.51 13.47 24.47
CA LYS A 279 14.99 14.76 24.05
C LYS A 279 13.48 14.71 24.06
N ILE A 280 12.84 15.61 24.80
CA ILE A 280 11.37 15.67 24.92
C ILE A 280 10.83 16.72 23.95
N VAL A 281 9.80 16.31 23.20
CA VAL A 281 9.10 17.16 22.25
C VAL A 281 7.61 17.15 22.59
N LEU A 282 7.04 18.33 22.80
CA LEU A 282 5.63 18.55 23.02
C LEU A 282 4.96 18.93 21.70
N ILE A 283 4.01 18.13 21.27
CA ILE A 283 3.19 18.39 20.08
C ILE A 283 1.82 18.88 20.55
N LEU A 284 1.38 20.01 20.02
CA LEU A 284 0.08 20.61 20.29
C LEU A 284 -0.84 20.44 19.08
N LEU A 285 -1.94 19.74 19.29
CA LEU A 285 -2.97 19.50 18.29
C LEU A 285 -4.32 20.05 18.78
N ARG A 286 -5.17 20.51 17.88
CA ARG A 286 -6.56 20.76 18.23
C ARG A 286 -7.20 19.42 18.64
N ALA A 287 -8.07 19.45 19.62
CA ALA A 287 -8.55 18.25 20.30
C ALA A 287 -9.26 17.23 19.38
N ASP A 288 -9.87 17.70 18.31
CA ASP A 288 -10.56 16.88 17.29
C ASP A 288 -9.62 16.34 16.20
N HIS A 289 -8.32 16.62 16.26
CA HIS A 289 -7.33 16.17 15.30
C HIS A 289 -6.42 15.09 15.88
N ASP A 290 -5.90 14.22 15.04
CA ASP A 290 -4.98 13.15 15.42
C ASP A 290 -3.57 13.42 14.90
N LEU A 291 -2.58 13.00 15.72
CA LEU A 291 -1.17 13.08 15.35
C LEU A 291 -0.89 12.23 14.13
N ASN A 292 -0.14 12.81 13.19
CA ASN A 292 0.49 12.08 12.10
C ASN A 292 1.94 11.77 12.50
N GLU A 293 2.22 10.52 12.83
CA GLU A 293 3.56 10.11 13.30
C GLU A 293 4.63 10.23 12.20
N VAL A 294 4.28 10.03 10.94
CA VAL A 294 5.22 10.19 9.81
C VAL A 294 5.65 11.66 9.70
N LYS A 295 4.70 12.59 9.76
CA LYS A 295 5.00 14.03 9.75
C LYS A 295 5.85 14.45 10.97
N ALA A 296 5.51 13.94 12.15
CA ALA A 296 6.28 14.19 13.37
C ALA A 296 7.73 13.68 13.24
N GLY A 297 7.91 12.51 12.61
CA GLY A 297 9.23 11.92 12.35
C GLY A 297 10.14 12.74 11.43
N HIS A 298 9.61 13.73 10.72
CA HIS A 298 10.40 14.66 9.90
C HIS A 298 10.92 15.88 10.70
N LEU A 299 10.47 16.06 11.94
CA LEU A 299 10.98 17.14 12.79
C LEU A 299 12.45 16.92 13.13
N PRO A 300 13.26 17.99 13.21
CA PRO A 300 14.70 17.88 13.46
C PRO A 300 15.08 17.06 14.68
N GLU A 301 14.33 17.18 15.77
CA GLU A 301 14.57 16.46 17.02
C GLU A 301 14.18 14.98 16.96
N LEU A 302 13.35 14.58 16.00
CA LEU A 302 12.73 13.25 15.90
C LEU A 302 13.16 12.44 14.66
N LYS A 303 13.91 13.03 13.76
CA LYS A 303 14.27 12.44 12.45
C LYS A 303 15.08 11.14 12.53
N ASP A 304 15.82 10.95 13.61
CA ASP A 304 16.66 9.77 13.83
C ASP A 304 15.93 8.66 14.61
N GLY A 305 14.65 8.83 14.86
CA GLY A 305 13.77 7.93 15.57
C GLY A 305 13.17 8.56 16.82
N PHE A 306 11.97 8.13 17.15
CA PHE A 306 11.26 8.60 18.33
C PHE A 306 10.29 7.54 18.84
N ARG A 307 9.79 7.76 20.04
CA ARG A 307 8.74 7.00 20.71
C ARG A 307 7.85 7.94 21.51
N PHE A 308 6.71 7.45 21.96
CA PHE A 308 5.94 8.18 22.96
C PHE A 308 6.72 8.23 24.27
N ALA A 309 6.64 9.35 24.97
CA ALA A 309 7.30 9.51 26.26
C ALA A 309 6.67 8.56 27.29
N THR A 310 7.49 8.08 28.21
CA THR A 310 7.02 7.28 29.35
C THR A 310 6.35 8.17 30.39
N ASP A 311 5.51 7.58 31.25
CA ASP A 311 4.86 8.32 32.33
C ASP A 311 5.87 8.98 33.28
N ALA A 312 7.02 8.34 33.51
CA ALA A 312 8.11 8.90 34.31
C ALA A 312 8.73 10.14 33.65
N GLU A 313 8.98 10.10 32.36
CA GLU A 313 9.49 11.24 31.57
C GLU A 313 8.49 12.40 31.56
N ILE A 314 7.20 12.08 31.42
CA ILE A 314 6.12 13.07 31.45
C ILE A 314 6.06 13.74 32.84
N LEU A 315 6.08 12.96 33.91
CA LEU A 315 6.07 13.50 35.28
C LEU A 315 7.29 14.38 35.56
N GLU A 316 8.48 13.95 35.13
CA GLU A 316 9.72 14.70 35.33
C GLU A 316 9.71 16.05 34.57
N ASN A 317 9.19 16.08 33.35
CA ASN A 317 9.24 17.27 32.51
C ASN A 317 8.05 18.21 32.65
N PHE A 318 6.88 17.69 33.04
CA PHE A 318 5.64 18.48 33.15
C PHE A 318 5.08 18.58 34.57
N GLY A 319 5.49 17.72 35.47
CA GLY A 319 5.02 17.73 36.87
C GLY A 319 3.61 17.14 37.06
N SER A 320 3.05 16.49 36.03
CA SER A 320 1.72 15.89 36.06
C SER A 320 1.66 14.63 35.20
N LYS A 321 0.57 13.89 35.36
CA LYS A 321 0.25 12.72 34.53
C LYS A 321 -0.44 13.13 33.22
N PRO A 322 -0.49 12.26 32.21
CA PRO A 322 -1.29 12.46 31.00
C PRO A 322 -2.76 12.81 31.33
N GLY A 323 -3.37 13.65 30.47
CA GLY A 323 -4.73 14.17 30.68
C GLY A 323 -4.77 15.61 31.20
N TYR A 324 -3.69 16.08 31.80
CA TYR A 324 -3.59 17.43 32.35
C TYR A 324 -2.40 18.22 31.81
N LEU A 325 -1.80 17.74 30.72
CA LEU A 325 -0.60 18.35 30.17
C LEU A 325 -0.92 19.56 29.27
N GLY A 326 -0.04 20.53 29.29
CA GLY A 326 -0.13 21.73 28.47
C GLY A 326 1.21 22.44 28.33
N PRO A 327 1.28 23.46 27.47
CA PRO A 327 2.53 24.14 27.13
C PRO A 327 2.91 25.27 28.10
N VAL A 328 2.08 25.60 29.08
CA VAL A 328 2.31 26.73 29.98
C VAL A 328 3.23 26.33 31.12
N GLY A 329 4.29 27.08 31.37
CA GLY A 329 5.18 26.90 32.51
C GLY A 329 6.04 25.61 32.49
N ILE A 330 6.36 25.12 31.29
CA ILE A 330 7.20 23.93 31.09
C ILE A 330 8.70 24.26 31.06
N LYS A 331 9.56 23.24 31.16
CA LYS A 331 11.01 23.39 31.07
C LYS A 331 11.45 23.96 29.72
N GLU A 332 12.47 24.79 29.70
CA GLU A 332 12.98 25.46 28.48
C GLU A 332 13.60 24.49 27.47
N ASP A 333 14.10 23.35 27.91
CA ASP A 333 14.71 22.34 27.05
C ASP A 333 13.70 21.44 26.32
N VAL A 334 12.41 21.54 26.65
CA VAL A 334 11.33 20.89 25.92
C VAL A 334 11.03 21.66 24.63
N ALA A 335 11.20 21.00 23.47
CA ALA A 335 10.81 21.60 22.20
C ALA A 335 9.29 21.58 22.05
N VAL A 336 8.68 22.71 21.73
CA VAL A 336 7.23 22.86 21.55
C VAL A 336 6.89 23.11 20.10
N TYR A 337 6.10 22.24 19.51
CA TYR A 337 5.56 22.36 18.18
C TYR A 337 4.03 22.46 18.21
N ALA A 338 3.50 23.46 17.54
CA ALA A 338 2.06 23.56 17.31
C ALA A 338 1.74 23.17 15.86
N ASP A 339 0.68 22.40 15.69
CA ASP A 339 0.10 22.21 14.38
C ASP A 339 -0.37 23.55 13.78
N LEU A 340 -0.46 23.63 12.45
CA LEU A 340 -0.81 24.86 11.73
C LEU A 340 -2.08 25.51 12.27
N THR A 341 -3.12 24.74 12.58
CA THR A 341 -4.37 25.28 13.12
C THR A 341 -4.19 25.80 14.53
N VAL A 342 -3.48 25.05 15.40
CA VAL A 342 -3.23 25.46 16.80
C VAL A 342 -2.44 26.77 16.87
N ALA A 343 -1.45 26.94 15.99
CA ALA A 343 -0.66 28.16 15.92
C ALA A 343 -1.51 29.43 15.70
N ASN A 344 -2.66 29.28 15.05
CA ASN A 344 -3.60 30.36 14.76
C ASN A 344 -4.81 30.40 15.71
N MET A 345 -4.84 29.58 16.75
CA MET A 345 -5.89 29.64 17.78
C MET A 345 -5.62 30.78 18.78
N SER A 346 -6.69 31.31 19.32
CA SER A 346 -6.69 32.26 20.44
C SER A 346 -7.64 31.78 21.52
N ASP A 347 -7.40 32.22 22.77
CA ASP A 347 -8.27 31.91 23.92
C ASP A 347 -8.54 30.41 24.07
N PHE A 348 -7.53 29.56 23.89
CA PHE A 348 -7.72 28.11 23.91
C PHE A 348 -7.63 27.49 25.32
N CYS A 349 -8.19 26.31 25.44
CA CYS A 349 -8.13 25.48 26.65
C CYS A 349 -7.02 24.43 26.50
N CYS A 350 -6.23 24.24 27.55
CA CYS A 350 -5.22 23.20 27.62
C CYS A 350 -5.01 22.72 29.07
N GLY A 351 -4.32 21.59 29.24
CA GLY A 351 -3.95 21.13 30.60
C GLY A 351 -3.08 22.15 31.32
N ALA A 352 -3.19 22.20 32.64
CA ALA A 352 -2.46 23.13 33.49
C ALA A 352 -1.18 22.54 34.08
N ASN A 353 -0.75 21.35 33.65
CA ASN A 353 0.36 20.58 34.24
C ASN A 353 0.19 20.31 35.74
N GLU A 354 -1.05 20.19 36.16
CA GLU A 354 -1.46 19.86 37.51
C GLU A 354 -2.71 18.99 37.48
N GLU A 355 -2.69 17.88 38.18
CA GLU A 355 -3.82 16.95 38.21
C GLU A 355 -5.10 17.66 38.69
N GLY A 356 -6.18 17.50 37.91
CA GLY A 356 -7.47 18.10 38.21
C GLY A 356 -7.63 19.55 37.78
N TYR A 357 -6.72 20.10 36.95
CA TYR A 357 -6.80 21.49 36.50
C TYR A 357 -6.52 21.64 34.98
N HIS A 358 -7.22 22.58 34.39
CA HIS A 358 -6.99 23.05 33.02
C HIS A 358 -6.97 24.58 32.99
N TYR A 359 -6.28 25.14 32.00
CA TYR A 359 -6.33 26.57 31.68
C TYR A 359 -7.36 26.85 30.58
N THR A 360 -8.09 27.96 30.73
CA THR A 360 -8.89 28.56 29.65
C THR A 360 -8.30 29.93 29.28
N GLY A 361 -8.65 30.47 28.11
CA GLY A 361 -8.20 31.78 27.68
C GLY A 361 -6.70 31.90 27.41
N VAL A 362 -6.06 30.80 27.01
CA VAL A 362 -4.60 30.75 26.76
C VAL A 362 -4.27 31.31 25.38
N ASN A 363 -3.25 32.16 25.32
CA ASN A 363 -2.81 32.79 24.09
C ASN A 363 -1.28 32.77 23.94
N PHE A 364 -0.81 32.35 22.76
CA PHE A 364 0.59 32.47 22.39
C PHE A 364 1.03 33.95 22.34
N GLY A 365 2.26 34.22 22.73
CA GLY A 365 2.83 35.56 22.76
C GLY A 365 2.48 36.38 23.98
N ARG A 366 1.43 36.01 24.71
CA ARG A 366 1.02 36.64 25.97
C ARG A 366 1.31 35.76 27.19
N ASP A 367 0.78 34.52 27.16
CA ASP A 367 0.82 33.60 28.30
C ASP A 367 1.97 32.59 28.19
N LEU A 368 2.46 32.37 26.98
CA LEU A 368 3.55 31.47 26.66
C LEU A 368 4.25 31.95 25.37
N PRO A 369 5.51 31.53 25.14
CA PRO A 369 6.22 31.87 23.92
C PRO A 369 5.51 31.37 22.64
N GLU A 370 5.78 32.02 21.50
CA GLU A 370 5.36 31.49 20.20
C GLU A 370 5.99 30.12 19.97
N PRO A 371 5.21 29.12 19.52
CA PRO A 371 5.71 27.78 19.27
C PRO A 371 6.44 27.72 17.92
N LYS A 372 7.23 26.67 17.72
CA LYS A 372 7.57 26.21 16.38
C LYS A 372 6.29 25.68 15.72
N VAL A 373 6.15 25.88 14.41
CA VAL A 373 4.91 25.52 13.69
C VAL A 373 5.23 24.51 12.60
N ALA A 374 4.43 23.48 12.49
CA ALA A 374 4.53 22.47 11.43
C ALA A 374 3.16 21.83 11.17
N ASP A 375 3.01 21.22 9.99
CA ASP A 375 1.89 20.33 9.69
C ASP A 375 2.12 18.99 10.38
N LEU A 376 1.31 18.66 11.39
CA LEU A 376 1.54 17.52 12.28
C LEU A 376 0.32 16.60 12.45
N ARG A 377 -0.80 16.97 11.84
CA ARG A 377 -2.04 16.20 11.96
C ARG A 377 -2.35 15.38 10.71
N ASN A 378 -3.13 14.33 10.89
CA ASN A 378 -3.80 13.68 9.78
C ASN A 378 -4.87 14.64 9.19
N VAL A 379 -5.02 14.60 7.86
CA VAL A 379 -6.17 15.22 7.22
C VAL A 379 -7.45 14.47 7.58
N VAL A 380 -8.58 15.17 7.52
CA VAL A 380 -9.90 14.59 7.73
C VAL A 380 -10.79 14.85 6.51
N GLU A 381 -11.87 14.08 6.40
CA GLU A 381 -12.87 14.29 5.36
C GLU A 381 -13.38 15.75 5.39
N GLY A 382 -13.36 16.41 4.24
CA GLY A 382 -13.80 17.79 4.11
C GLY A 382 -12.73 18.86 4.35
N ASP A 383 -11.49 18.49 4.67
CA ASP A 383 -10.37 19.45 4.70
C ASP A 383 -10.16 20.07 3.31
N ALA A 384 -9.69 21.29 3.27
CA ALA A 384 -9.31 21.96 2.01
C ALA A 384 -8.14 21.22 1.35
N SER A 385 -8.26 20.96 0.05
CA SER A 385 -7.16 20.38 -0.71
C SER A 385 -5.95 21.33 -0.73
N PRO A 386 -4.72 20.81 -0.57
CA PRO A 386 -3.51 21.63 -0.58
C PRO A 386 -3.30 22.43 -1.87
N ASP A 387 -3.84 21.95 -2.99
CA ASP A 387 -3.76 22.63 -4.29
C ASP A 387 -4.80 23.76 -4.46
N GLY A 388 -5.69 23.94 -3.49
CA GLY A 388 -6.69 24.99 -3.48
C GLY A 388 -7.87 24.77 -4.43
N LYS A 389 -8.01 23.56 -5.00
CA LYS A 389 -9.00 23.25 -6.05
C LYS A 389 -10.27 22.54 -5.56
N GLY A 390 -10.42 22.34 -4.26
CA GLY A 390 -11.58 21.69 -3.70
C GLY A 390 -11.34 21.15 -2.31
N MET A 391 -12.17 20.21 -1.91
CA MET A 391 -12.12 19.58 -0.58
C MET A 391 -11.66 18.13 -0.70
N LEU A 392 -10.94 17.66 0.32
CA LEU A 392 -10.45 16.29 0.40
C LEU A 392 -11.55 15.32 0.76
N ARG A 393 -11.51 14.15 0.13
CA ARG A 393 -12.24 12.95 0.51
C ARG A 393 -11.27 11.86 0.90
N LEU A 394 -11.72 10.96 1.76
CA LEU A 394 -10.96 9.80 2.21
C LEU A 394 -11.51 8.53 1.57
N GLN A 395 -10.61 7.64 1.19
CA GLN A 395 -10.95 6.37 0.54
C GLN A 395 -9.97 5.30 1.01
N ARG A 396 -10.45 4.07 1.19
CA ARG A 396 -9.57 2.96 1.52
C ARG A 396 -9.01 2.32 0.28
N GLY A 397 -7.74 1.90 0.39
CA GLY A 397 -7.00 1.28 -0.69
C GLY A 397 -6.10 0.15 -0.22
N ILE A 398 -5.66 -0.62 -1.21
CA ILE A 398 -4.69 -1.71 -1.06
C ILE A 398 -3.50 -1.35 -1.93
N GLU A 399 -2.34 -1.17 -1.32
CA GLU A 399 -1.10 -0.93 -2.04
C GLU A 399 -0.71 -2.19 -2.84
N VAL A 400 -0.64 -2.06 -4.15
CA VAL A 400 -0.28 -3.15 -5.07
C VAL A 400 0.98 -2.89 -5.86
N GLY A 401 1.40 -1.64 -5.95
CA GLY A 401 2.62 -1.23 -6.64
C GLY A 401 3.21 0.01 -6.01
N HIS A 402 4.52 0.16 -6.13
CA HIS A 402 5.25 1.29 -5.59
C HIS A 402 6.42 1.65 -6.50
N VAL A 403 6.56 2.91 -6.83
CA VAL A 403 7.67 3.44 -7.61
C VAL A 403 8.47 4.41 -6.75
N PHE A 404 9.80 4.21 -6.71
CA PHE A 404 10.72 4.99 -5.89
C PHE A 404 11.82 5.64 -6.74
N TYR A 405 12.14 6.88 -6.44
CA TYR A 405 13.40 7.49 -6.84
C TYR A 405 14.42 7.32 -5.72
N LEU A 406 15.44 6.52 -5.95
CA LEU A 406 16.45 6.16 -4.93
C LEU A 406 17.65 7.10 -4.91
N GLY A 407 17.89 7.83 -6.00
CA GLY A 407 19.10 8.63 -6.14
C GLY A 407 20.35 7.76 -6.17
N THR A 408 21.35 8.10 -5.39
CA THR A 408 22.65 7.45 -5.33
C THR A 408 22.88 6.62 -4.07
N LYS A 409 21.86 6.42 -3.27
CA LYS A 409 21.96 5.77 -1.95
C LYS A 409 22.69 4.42 -2.02
N TYR A 410 22.26 3.53 -2.91
CA TYR A 410 22.84 2.20 -3.04
C TYR A 410 24.10 2.20 -3.91
N SER A 411 24.11 2.98 -4.98
CA SER A 411 25.24 3.08 -5.89
C SER A 411 26.48 3.69 -5.23
N GLU A 412 26.32 4.68 -4.38
CA GLU A 412 27.42 5.21 -3.55
C GLU A 412 27.93 4.16 -2.56
N ALA A 413 27.03 3.52 -1.81
CA ALA A 413 27.40 2.54 -0.80
C ALA A 413 28.14 1.34 -1.38
N LEU A 414 27.76 0.88 -2.58
CA LEU A 414 28.38 -0.25 -3.27
C LEU A 414 29.41 0.17 -4.33
N ASN A 415 29.73 1.45 -4.42
CA ASN A 415 30.66 1.99 -5.40
C ASN A 415 30.33 1.59 -6.86
N ALA A 416 29.05 1.70 -7.23
CA ALA A 416 28.57 1.43 -8.58
C ALA A 416 28.71 2.69 -9.44
N THR A 417 29.73 2.69 -10.30
CA THR A 417 30.10 3.84 -11.14
C THR A 417 30.21 3.47 -12.62
N TYR A 418 30.12 4.47 -13.47
CA TYR A 418 30.35 4.38 -14.90
C TYR A 418 31.31 5.49 -15.34
N LEU A 419 31.91 5.35 -16.51
CA LEU A 419 32.74 6.42 -17.10
C LEU A 419 31.89 7.29 -18.02
N ASP A 420 31.95 8.60 -17.81
CA ASP A 420 31.28 9.60 -18.66
C ASP A 420 32.04 9.80 -20.00
N GLU A 421 31.60 10.75 -20.82
CA GLU A 421 32.19 11.07 -22.11
C GLU A 421 33.66 11.51 -21.99
N ASN A 422 34.06 12.02 -20.85
CA ASN A 422 35.40 12.50 -20.55
C ASN A 422 36.27 11.45 -19.84
N GLY A 423 35.76 10.21 -19.71
CA GLY A 423 36.45 9.15 -19.01
C GLY A 423 36.48 9.30 -17.49
N GLN A 424 35.61 10.18 -16.93
CA GLN A 424 35.53 10.40 -15.49
C GLN A 424 34.52 9.46 -14.85
N PRO A 425 34.84 8.85 -13.67
CA PRO A 425 33.89 8.01 -12.95
C PRO A 425 32.75 8.85 -12.37
N LYS A 426 31.54 8.39 -12.59
CA LYS A 426 30.30 8.97 -12.06
C LYS A 426 29.46 7.90 -11.38
N VAL A 427 28.79 8.25 -10.31
CA VAL A 427 27.90 7.36 -9.58
C VAL A 427 26.58 7.20 -10.34
N LEU A 428 26.08 5.96 -10.41
CA LEU A 428 24.80 5.67 -11.05
C LEU A 428 23.63 6.21 -10.23
N GLU A 429 22.65 6.82 -10.93
CA GLU A 429 21.37 7.22 -10.35
C GLU A 429 20.38 6.06 -10.49
N MET A 430 19.63 5.76 -9.43
CA MET A 430 18.78 4.58 -9.37
C MET A 430 17.32 4.92 -9.08
N GLY A 431 16.44 4.09 -9.63
CA GLY A 431 15.03 3.96 -9.25
C GLY A 431 14.70 2.51 -8.93
N CYS A 432 13.64 2.29 -8.17
CA CYS A 432 13.17 0.96 -7.76
C CYS A 432 11.65 0.92 -7.91
N TYR A 433 11.13 -0.18 -8.48
CA TYR A 433 9.75 -0.27 -8.90
C TYR A 433 9.18 -1.66 -8.60
N GLY A 434 8.33 -1.76 -7.58
CA GLY A 434 7.76 -3.03 -7.13
C GLY A 434 6.28 -3.20 -7.45
N ILE A 435 5.86 -4.43 -7.74
CA ILE A 435 4.46 -4.85 -7.84
C ILE A 435 4.29 -6.15 -7.07
N GLY A 436 3.33 -6.17 -6.14
CA GLY A 436 2.96 -7.38 -5.42
C GLY A 436 2.06 -8.28 -6.28
N VAL A 437 2.65 -9.21 -7.02
CA VAL A 437 1.95 -10.06 -7.98
C VAL A 437 0.84 -10.88 -7.31
N THR A 438 1.19 -11.59 -6.25
CA THR A 438 0.22 -12.42 -5.50
C THR A 438 -0.81 -11.58 -4.75
N ARG A 439 -0.42 -10.41 -4.26
CA ARG A 439 -1.34 -9.46 -3.64
C ARG A 439 -2.40 -8.94 -4.62
N LEU A 440 -2.05 -8.78 -5.89
CA LEU A 440 -2.98 -8.32 -6.93
C LEU A 440 -4.19 -9.24 -7.08
N ALA A 441 -4.01 -10.56 -6.96
CA ALA A 441 -5.13 -11.49 -6.98
C ALA A 441 -6.11 -11.23 -5.82
N GLY A 442 -5.58 -11.05 -4.62
CA GLY A 442 -6.38 -10.70 -3.45
C GLY A 442 -7.08 -9.34 -3.59
N ALA A 443 -6.35 -8.33 -4.07
CA ALA A 443 -6.90 -6.99 -4.27
C ALA A 443 -8.04 -6.97 -5.30
N ALA A 444 -7.90 -7.72 -6.38
CA ALA A 444 -8.96 -7.86 -7.38
C ALA A 444 -10.24 -8.46 -6.79
N ILE A 445 -10.11 -9.43 -5.91
CA ILE A 445 -11.26 -10.04 -5.20
C ILE A 445 -11.89 -9.04 -4.23
N GLU A 446 -11.08 -8.35 -3.44
CA GLU A 446 -11.60 -7.35 -2.49
C GLU A 446 -12.38 -6.23 -3.21
N GLN A 447 -11.94 -5.84 -4.39
CA GLN A 447 -12.62 -4.82 -5.19
C GLN A 447 -13.89 -5.34 -5.87
N SER A 448 -13.93 -6.61 -6.27
CA SER A 448 -14.99 -7.16 -7.12
C SER A 448 -15.41 -8.57 -6.69
N HIS A 449 -16.45 -8.62 -5.88
CA HIS A 449 -17.07 -9.84 -5.36
C HIS A 449 -18.54 -9.58 -4.98
N ASP A 450 -19.28 -10.63 -4.76
CA ASP A 450 -20.62 -10.60 -4.14
C ASP A 450 -20.77 -11.75 -3.14
N GLU A 451 -21.99 -11.98 -2.65
CA GLU A 451 -22.29 -13.05 -1.70
C GLU A 451 -22.12 -14.47 -2.26
N ARG A 452 -22.06 -14.60 -3.59
CA ARG A 452 -21.87 -15.88 -4.28
C ARG A 452 -20.40 -16.24 -4.45
N GLY A 453 -19.53 -15.24 -4.56
CA GLY A 453 -18.11 -15.46 -4.74
C GLY A 453 -17.39 -14.34 -5.46
N ILE A 454 -16.31 -14.73 -6.13
CA ILE A 454 -15.41 -13.84 -6.84
C ILE A 454 -16.04 -13.34 -8.15
N ILE A 455 -15.75 -12.11 -8.51
CA ILE A 455 -16.09 -11.53 -9.82
C ILE A 455 -14.79 -11.08 -10.49
N TRP A 456 -14.15 -11.99 -11.23
CA TRP A 456 -12.87 -11.68 -11.87
C TRP A 456 -13.04 -10.73 -13.07
N PRO A 457 -12.09 -9.80 -13.27
CA PRO A 457 -11.88 -9.21 -14.59
C PRO A 457 -11.53 -10.30 -15.63
N ASP A 458 -12.01 -10.15 -16.85
CA ASP A 458 -11.79 -11.15 -17.92
C ASP A 458 -10.30 -11.45 -18.16
N SER A 459 -9.45 -10.43 -18.01
CA SER A 459 -8.00 -10.52 -18.28
C SER A 459 -7.24 -11.45 -17.34
N ILE A 460 -7.72 -11.66 -16.10
CA ILE A 460 -7.02 -12.43 -15.07
C ILE A 460 -7.85 -13.57 -14.47
N ALA A 461 -9.08 -13.75 -14.92
CA ALA A 461 -9.88 -14.90 -14.51
C ALA A 461 -9.14 -16.21 -14.79
N PRO A 462 -9.23 -17.23 -13.93
CA PRO A 462 -8.53 -18.50 -14.13
C PRO A 462 -8.95 -19.20 -15.43
N PHE A 463 -10.21 -19.01 -15.84
CA PHE A 463 -10.77 -19.36 -17.13
C PHE A 463 -11.68 -18.22 -17.58
N GLU A 464 -11.69 -17.95 -18.91
CA GLU A 464 -12.59 -16.94 -19.46
C GLU A 464 -14.02 -17.46 -19.54
N VAL A 465 -14.18 -18.72 -19.94
CA VAL A 465 -15.47 -19.38 -20.15
C VAL A 465 -15.54 -20.71 -19.45
N VAL A 466 -16.68 -21.00 -18.85
CA VAL A 466 -17.03 -22.35 -18.39
C VAL A 466 -18.23 -22.87 -19.17
N ILE A 467 -18.13 -24.11 -19.64
CA ILE A 467 -19.22 -24.84 -20.27
C ILE A 467 -19.80 -25.80 -19.21
N CYS A 468 -21.09 -25.64 -18.92
CA CYS A 468 -21.84 -26.44 -17.95
C CYS A 468 -22.86 -27.34 -18.68
N PRO A 469 -22.48 -28.56 -19.11
CA PRO A 469 -23.40 -29.48 -19.74
C PRO A 469 -24.26 -30.21 -18.70
N MET A 470 -25.54 -30.24 -18.93
CA MET A 470 -26.49 -30.97 -18.09
C MET A 470 -26.56 -32.42 -18.58
N ASN A 471 -26.34 -33.39 -17.67
CA ASN A 471 -26.32 -34.81 -17.99
C ASN A 471 -25.27 -35.22 -19.04
N TYR A 472 -24.07 -34.72 -18.90
CA TYR A 472 -22.97 -34.96 -19.85
C TYR A 472 -22.74 -36.44 -20.16
N SER A 473 -22.71 -37.31 -19.13
CA SER A 473 -22.48 -38.74 -19.31
C SER A 473 -23.67 -39.48 -19.88
N LYS A 474 -24.90 -38.95 -19.73
CA LYS A 474 -26.15 -39.65 -20.08
C LYS A 474 -26.77 -39.17 -21.40
N SER A 475 -26.49 -37.94 -21.81
CA SER A 475 -27.01 -37.36 -23.03
C SER A 475 -25.91 -37.24 -24.07
N GLU A 476 -25.97 -38.04 -25.12
CA GLU A 476 -25.04 -37.99 -26.24
C GLU A 476 -25.11 -36.64 -26.96
N ALA A 477 -26.33 -36.09 -27.16
CA ALA A 477 -26.51 -34.79 -27.81
C ALA A 477 -25.85 -33.66 -27.04
N VAL A 478 -26.01 -33.65 -25.69
CA VAL A 478 -25.37 -32.64 -24.83
C VAL A 478 -23.85 -32.79 -24.86
N ARG A 479 -23.34 -34.02 -24.74
CA ARG A 479 -21.89 -34.29 -24.77
C ARG A 479 -21.25 -33.81 -26.09
N GLU A 480 -21.82 -34.18 -27.22
CA GLU A 480 -21.32 -33.78 -28.53
C GLU A 480 -21.34 -32.26 -28.71
N ALA A 481 -22.42 -31.59 -28.31
CA ALA A 481 -22.53 -30.14 -28.39
C ALA A 481 -21.51 -29.45 -27.47
N ALA A 482 -21.32 -29.95 -26.23
CA ALA A 482 -20.36 -29.42 -25.28
C ALA A 482 -18.91 -29.59 -25.75
N ASP A 483 -18.56 -30.79 -26.20
CA ASP A 483 -17.21 -31.10 -26.69
C ASP A 483 -16.87 -30.25 -27.91
N ARG A 484 -17.81 -30.09 -28.82
CA ARG A 484 -17.63 -29.24 -30.02
C ARG A 484 -17.45 -27.78 -29.64
N LEU A 485 -18.30 -27.22 -28.78
CA LEU A 485 -18.18 -25.84 -28.33
C LEU A 485 -16.84 -25.61 -27.62
N TYR A 486 -16.41 -26.56 -26.80
CA TYR A 486 -15.10 -26.51 -26.12
C TYR A 486 -13.96 -26.42 -27.14
N GLU A 487 -13.91 -27.31 -28.11
CA GLU A 487 -12.84 -27.32 -29.12
C GLU A 487 -12.86 -26.08 -30.00
N GLU A 488 -14.03 -25.61 -30.43
CA GLU A 488 -14.17 -24.39 -31.22
C GLU A 488 -13.75 -23.13 -30.47
N LEU A 489 -14.14 -22.98 -29.21
CA LEU A 489 -13.70 -21.85 -28.37
C LEU A 489 -12.19 -21.89 -28.15
N LYS A 490 -11.65 -23.06 -27.86
CA LYS A 490 -10.20 -23.26 -27.70
C LYS A 490 -9.43 -22.92 -28.97
N ALA A 491 -9.95 -23.28 -30.13
CA ALA A 491 -9.36 -22.94 -31.43
C ALA A 491 -9.33 -21.43 -31.68
N GLN A 492 -10.25 -20.67 -31.10
CA GLN A 492 -10.28 -19.20 -31.12
C GLN A 492 -9.36 -18.54 -30.09
N GLY A 493 -8.58 -19.34 -29.36
CA GLY A 493 -7.70 -18.83 -28.32
C GLY A 493 -8.42 -18.43 -27.02
N VAL A 494 -9.63 -18.89 -26.81
CA VAL A 494 -10.39 -18.68 -25.57
C VAL A 494 -9.91 -19.67 -24.51
N ASP A 495 -9.67 -19.16 -23.30
CA ASP A 495 -9.34 -20.00 -22.14
C ASP A 495 -10.63 -20.57 -21.55
N VAL A 496 -10.99 -21.76 -21.97
CA VAL A 496 -12.26 -22.41 -21.69
C VAL A 496 -12.06 -23.67 -20.86
N ILE A 497 -12.99 -23.92 -19.94
CA ILE A 497 -13.08 -25.17 -19.17
C ILE A 497 -14.44 -25.82 -19.39
N LEU A 498 -14.44 -27.15 -19.53
CA LEU A 498 -15.64 -27.98 -19.63
C LEU A 498 -15.84 -28.71 -18.31
N ASP A 499 -16.99 -28.52 -17.67
CA ASP A 499 -17.34 -29.23 -16.44
C ASP A 499 -18.05 -30.57 -16.76
N ASP A 500 -17.28 -31.65 -16.79
CA ASP A 500 -17.73 -32.98 -17.12
C ASP A 500 -18.08 -33.85 -15.89
N ARG A 501 -18.23 -33.24 -14.70
CA ARG A 501 -18.42 -33.97 -13.44
C ARG A 501 -19.82 -34.57 -13.22
N ASP A 502 -20.78 -34.25 -14.06
CA ASP A 502 -22.20 -34.67 -13.87
C ASP A 502 -22.82 -34.24 -12.54
N MET A 503 -22.45 -33.05 -12.07
CA MET A 503 -23.00 -32.49 -10.84
C MET A 503 -24.43 -31.96 -11.07
N ARG A 504 -25.20 -31.89 -9.98
CA ARG A 504 -26.49 -31.19 -10.02
C ARG A 504 -26.30 -29.74 -10.44
N PRO A 505 -27.21 -29.16 -11.25
CA PRO A 505 -27.06 -27.77 -11.78
C PRO A 505 -26.76 -26.74 -10.70
N GLY A 506 -27.48 -26.78 -9.58
CA GLY A 506 -27.26 -25.84 -8.48
C GLY A 506 -25.86 -25.91 -7.86
N VAL A 507 -25.30 -27.09 -7.73
CA VAL A 507 -23.94 -27.30 -7.21
C VAL A 507 -22.92 -26.85 -8.23
N MET A 508 -23.08 -27.22 -9.48
CA MET A 508 -22.19 -26.86 -10.59
C MET A 508 -22.11 -25.33 -10.72
N PHE A 509 -23.24 -24.65 -10.74
CA PHE A 509 -23.29 -23.19 -10.87
C PHE A 509 -22.71 -22.50 -9.65
N ALA A 510 -22.98 -22.98 -8.44
CA ALA A 510 -22.42 -22.42 -7.21
C ALA A 510 -20.89 -22.51 -7.19
N ASP A 511 -20.31 -23.62 -7.65
CA ASP A 511 -18.86 -23.79 -7.74
C ASP A 511 -18.21 -22.75 -8.67
N TRP A 512 -18.77 -22.56 -9.87
CA TRP A 512 -18.22 -21.63 -10.85
C TRP A 512 -18.52 -20.17 -10.51
N GLU A 513 -19.61 -19.89 -9.84
CA GLU A 513 -19.92 -18.57 -9.29
C GLU A 513 -18.93 -18.19 -8.17
N LEU A 514 -18.59 -19.16 -7.29
CA LEU A 514 -17.57 -18.96 -6.24
C LEU A 514 -16.19 -18.71 -6.84
N ILE A 515 -15.77 -19.50 -7.83
CA ILE A 515 -14.49 -19.34 -8.53
C ILE A 515 -14.46 -18.01 -9.32
N GLY A 516 -15.61 -17.59 -9.83
CA GLY A 516 -15.77 -16.29 -10.48
C GLY A 516 -15.43 -16.28 -11.97
N VAL A 517 -15.64 -17.40 -12.67
CA VAL A 517 -15.46 -17.45 -14.14
C VAL A 517 -16.46 -16.51 -14.81
N PRO A 518 -16.00 -15.56 -15.66
CA PRO A 518 -16.85 -14.48 -16.16
C PRO A 518 -18.01 -14.91 -17.06
N HIS A 519 -17.77 -15.89 -17.91
CA HIS A 519 -18.73 -16.30 -18.94
C HIS A 519 -19.13 -17.76 -18.77
N ARG A 520 -20.42 -18.02 -18.73
CA ARG A 520 -20.97 -19.37 -18.55
C ARG A 520 -21.89 -19.72 -19.69
N VAL A 521 -21.69 -20.90 -20.26
CA VAL A 521 -22.58 -21.49 -21.25
C VAL A 521 -23.17 -22.76 -20.69
N VAL A 522 -24.48 -22.83 -20.58
CA VAL A 522 -25.23 -24.01 -20.13
C VAL A 522 -25.82 -24.72 -21.32
N ILE A 523 -25.57 -26.01 -21.42
CA ILE A 523 -26.07 -26.87 -22.51
C ILE A 523 -26.95 -27.94 -21.90
N GLY A 524 -28.22 -28.00 -22.30
CA GLY A 524 -29.19 -28.99 -21.87
C GLY A 524 -29.98 -29.55 -23.03
N ASP A 525 -30.60 -30.74 -22.83
CA ASP A 525 -31.41 -31.42 -23.85
C ASP A 525 -32.56 -30.55 -24.37
N ARG A 526 -33.24 -29.84 -23.46
CA ARG A 526 -34.37 -28.98 -23.83
C ARG A 526 -33.96 -27.85 -24.74
N GLY A 527 -32.86 -27.17 -24.41
CA GLY A 527 -32.32 -26.09 -25.25
C GLY A 527 -31.86 -26.59 -26.60
N LEU A 528 -31.16 -27.73 -26.65
CA LEU A 528 -30.67 -28.32 -27.90
C LEU A 528 -31.81 -28.73 -28.84
N LYS A 529 -32.95 -29.17 -28.33
CA LYS A 529 -34.16 -29.43 -29.15
C LYS A 529 -34.65 -28.15 -29.86
N ASN A 530 -34.41 -26.99 -29.31
CA ASN A 530 -34.73 -25.69 -29.90
C ASN A 530 -33.52 -25.08 -30.65
N GLY A 531 -32.40 -25.81 -30.73
CA GLY A 531 -31.16 -25.31 -31.37
C GLY A 531 -30.48 -24.20 -30.60
N GLU A 532 -30.61 -24.19 -29.27
CA GLU A 532 -30.13 -23.09 -28.41
C GLU A 532 -29.28 -23.59 -27.24
N VAL A 533 -28.40 -22.71 -26.77
CA VAL A 533 -27.65 -22.81 -25.51
C VAL A 533 -27.89 -21.55 -24.68
N GLU A 534 -27.72 -21.64 -23.37
CA GLU A 534 -27.92 -20.54 -22.46
C GLU A 534 -26.58 -19.88 -22.10
N TYR A 535 -26.50 -18.57 -22.25
CA TYR A 535 -25.36 -17.77 -21.82
C TYR A 535 -25.72 -16.91 -20.62
N ALA A 536 -24.81 -16.81 -19.65
CA ALA A 536 -24.90 -15.86 -18.55
C ALA A 536 -23.52 -15.26 -18.23
N ASN A 537 -23.53 -14.00 -17.86
CA ASN A 537 -22.33 -13.28 -17.38
C ASN A 537 -22.32 -13.30 -15.84
N ARG A 538 -21.16 -13.56 -15.24
CA ARG A 538 -20.99 -13.60 -13.80
C ARG A 538 -21.40 -12.28 -13.11
N ARG A 539 -21.25 -11.16 -13.80
CA ARG A 539 -21.62 -9.83 -13.29
C ARG A 539 -23.12 -9.57 -13.28
N ASN A 540 -23.88 -10.31 -14.07
CA ASN A 540 -25.32 -10.19 -14.15
C ASN A 540 -25.95 -11.57 -14.41
N LEU A 541 -26.02 -12.39 -13.38
CA LEU A 541 -26.55 -13.76 -13.44
C LEU A 541 -28.06 -13.80 -13.64
N ALA A 542 -28.78 -12.71 -13.38
CA ALA A 542 -30.22 -12.65 -13.59
C ALA A 542 -30.60 -12.56 -15.07
N GLU A 543 -29.71 -11.99 -15.90
CA GLU A 543 -29.90 -11.89 -17.34
C GLU A 543 -29.34 -13.14 -18.05
N LYS A 544 -30.24 -13.97 -18.52
CA LYS A 544 -29.89 -15.18 -19.28
C LYS A 544 -30.24 -14.96 -20.74
N VAL A 545 -29.28 -15.24 -21.62
CA VAL A 545 -29.46 -15.04 -23.05
C VAL A 545 -29.45 -16.40 -23.75
N MET A 546 -30.52 -16.70 -24.49
CA MET A 546 -30.58 -17.88 -25.32
C MET A 546 -29.92 -17.59 -26.65
N VAL A 547 -28.90 -18.37 -26.98
CA VAL A 547 -28.07 -18.20 -28.16
C VAL A 547 -28.20 -19.43 -29.06
N LYS A 548 -28.35 -19.23 -30.36
CA LYS A 548 -28.35 -20.35 -31.31
C LYS A 548 -27.03 -21.12 -31.23
N THR A 549 -27.12 -22.44 -31.22
CA THR A 549 -25.95 -23.31 -31.09
C THR A 549 -24.86 -22.98 -32.12
N GLU A 550 -25.24 -22.67 -33.35
CA GLU A 550 -24.34 -22.33 -34.47
C GLU A 550 -23.68 -20.94 -34.30
N GLU A 551 -24.27 -20.05 -33.50
CA GLU A 551 -23.78 -18.69 -33.27
C GLU A 551 -23.03 -18.57 -31.91
N ALA A 552 -23.01 -19.64 -31.13
CA ALA A 552 -22.53 -19.61 -29.72
C ALA A 552 -21.05 -19.21 -29.63
N VAL A 553 -20.18 -19.73 -30.49
CA VAL A 553 -18.74 -19.40 -30.48
C VAL A 553 -18.52 -17.92 -30.73
N GLU A 554 -19.13 -17.37 -31.74
CA GLU A 554 -19.01 -15.96 -32.10
C GLU A 554 -19.60 -15.06 -31.02
N PHE A 555 -20.78 -15.39 -30.50
CA PHE A 555 -21.44 -14.64 -29.45
C PHE A 555 -20.58 -14.56 -28.19
N VAL A 556 -20.11 -15.71 -27.69
CA VAL A 556 -19.30 -15.78 -26.47
C VAL A 556 -17.97 -15.04 -26.64
N THR A 557 -17.31 -15.22 -27.78
CA THR A 557 -16.03 -14.55 -28.08
C THR A 557 -16.17 -13.04 -28.07
N LYS A 558 -17.27 -12.49 -28.56
CA LYS A 558 -17.56 -11.06 -28.54
C LYS A 558 -17.83 -10.50 -27.13
N GLN A 559 -18.26 -11.33 -26.19
CA GLN A 559 -18.51 -10.90 -24.81
C GLN A 559 -17.22 -10.74 -24.00
N ILE A 560 -16.14 -11.37 -24.41
CA ILE A 560 -14.87 -11.38 -23.66
C ILE A 560 -14.15 -10.05 -23.86
N LYS A 561 -13.85 -9.37 -22.74
CA LYS A 561 -13.08 -8.10 -22.71
C LYS A 561 -11.63 -8.41 -22.33
N ARG A 562 -10.72 -8.32 -23.28
CA ARG A 562 -9.28 -8.53 -23.08
C ARG A 562 -8.50 -7.23 -22.95
#